data_35b9ec7cb3dcfd3f7d75584754fabd9a
#
_entry.id   35b9ec7cb3dcfd3f7d75584754fabd9a
#
_cell.length_a   1.000
_cell.length_b   1.000
_cell.length_c   1.000
_cell.angle_alpha   90.00
_cell.angle_beta   90.00
_cell.angle_gamma   90.00
#
_symmetry.space_group_name_H-M   'P 1'
#
loop_
_entity.id
_entity.type
_entity.pdbx_description
1 polymer ?
#
loop_
_entity_poly.entity_id
_entity_poly.type
_entity_poly.pdbx_seq_one_letter_code
_entity_poly.pdbx_strand_id
1 'polypeptide(L)'
;YKECFFKNVVVVTGTYCSGKSMVAPIVSSLSNVEHVRKLLVVDQIFHLANLRKINKESAIFLVRHYLDKSFYEQLIGRNINFRVEDETSIFTAKNTEELANRILIKRGEHIITKHIKKKTIFCMDTHDGIMLYDYWTKVSKGYKFINIYRNPIDTVASWEKHGIGKIEKVRFNEVVLFKNKK
;
A
#
# COMPACT_ATOMS: atom_id res chain seq x y z
N TYR A 1 -8.30 19.88 0.91
CA TYR A 1 -7.61 18.83 0.11
C TYR A 1 -8.65 17.94 -0.57
N LYS A 2 -9.13 18.38 -1.75
CA LYS A 2 -10.28 17.73 -2.41
C LYS A 2 -9.91 16.45 -3.16
N GLU A 3 -8.69 16.32 -3.67
CA GLU A 3 -8.23 15.18 -4.48
C GLU A 3 -6.76 14.84 -4.15
N CYS A 4 -6.34 13.60 -4.44
CA CYS A 4 -4.94 13.22 -4.42
C CYS A 4 -4.17 13.90 -5.55
N PHE A 5 -2.93 14.24 -5.28
CA PHE A 5 -1.99 14.78 -6.27
C PHE A 5 -1.61 13.68 -7.28
N PHE A 6 -1.34 12.48 -6.81
CA PHE A 6 -1.07 11.32 -7.65
C PHE A 6 -2.37 10.55 -7.93
N LYS A 7 -2.82 10.62 -9.19
CA LYS A 7 -4.13 10.08 -9.60
C LYS A 7 -4.09 8.66 -10.17
N ASN A 8 -2.93 8.22 -10.66
CA ASN A 8 -2.77 6.92 -11.29
C ASN A 8 -2.21 5.93 -10.25
N VAL A 9 -3.08 5.17 -9.63
CA VAL A 9 -2.70 4.18 -8.61
C VAL A 9 -3.36 2.85 -8.92
N VAL A 10 -2.59 1.78 -8.85
CA VAL A 10 -3.08 0.42 -8.80
C VAL A 10 -2.92 -0.12 -7.38
N VAL A 11 -4.01 -0.59 -6.82
CA VAL A 11 -4.09 -1.17 -5.48
C VAL A 11 -4.20 -2.68 -5.64
N VAL A 12 -3.17 -3.41 -5.25
CA VAL A 12 -3.21 -4.86 -5.15
C VAL A 12 -3.74 -5.21 -3.77
N THR A 13 -4.84 -5.92 -3.68
CA THR A 13 -5.53 -6.20 -2.43
C THR A 13 -6.01 -7.64 -2.34
N GLY A 14 -6.40 -8.08 -1.17
CA GLY A 14 -6.86 -9.42 -0.86
C GLY A 14 -6.51 -9.79 0.58
N THR A 15 -7.08 -10.86 1.10
CA THR A 15 -6.83 -11.30 2.47
C THR A 15 -5.37 -11.67 2.72
N TYR A 16 -4.97 -11.78 3.97
CA TYR A 16 -3.67 -12.37 4.34
C TYR A 16 -3.50 -13.74 3.66
N CYS A 17 -2.29 -14.04 3.21
CA CYS A 17 -1.94 -15.29 2.53
C CYS A 17 -2.71 -15.56 1.22
N SER A 18 -3.30 -14.56 0.59
CA SER A 18 -3.96 -14.71 -0.73
C SER A 18 -2.98 -14.77 -1.91
N GLY A 19 -1.71 -14.40 -1.71
CA GLY A 19 -0.69 -14.35 -2.77
C GLY A 19 -0.37 -12.95 -3.29
N LYS A 20 -0.83 -11.88 -2.62
CA LYS A 20 -0.55 -10.49 -3.01
C LYS A 20 0.93 -10.18 -3.17
N SER A 21 1.76 -10.66 -2.24
CA SER A 21 3.21 -10.47 -2.25
C SER A 21 3.92 -11.06 -3.49
N MET A 22 3.26 -11.98 -4.19
CA MET A 22 3.75 -12.47 -5.49
C MET A 22 3.25 -11.60 -6.66
N VAL A 23 2.01 -11.14 -6.60
CA VAL A 23 1.37 -10.41 -7.69
C VAL A 23 1.81 -8.94 -7.73
N ALA A 24 1.95 -8.28 -6.59
CA ALA A 24 2.29 -6.87 -6.54
C ALA A 24 3.66 -6.53 -7.15
N PRO A 25 4.74 -7.30 -6.95
CA PRO A 25 6.00 -7.14 -7.66
C PRO A 25 5.87 -7.34 -9.18
N ILE A 26 5.05 -8.32 -9.62
CA ILE A 26 4.79 -8.54 -11.05
C ILE A 26 4.12 -7.31 -11.67
N VAL A 27 3.08 -6.76 -11.02
CA VAL A 27 2.41 -5.55 -11.46
C VAL A 27 3.38 -4.38 -11.53
N SER A 28 4.23 -4.21 -10.50
CA SER A 28 5.22 -3.14 -10.47
C SER A 28 6.38 -3.30 -11.46
N SER A 29 6.54 -4.49 -12.04
CA SER A 29 7.53 -4.73 -13.11
C SER A 29 7.06 -4.27 -14.50
N LEU A 30 5.79 -3.92 -14.67
CA LEU A 30 5.26 -3.40 -15.91
C LEU A 30 5.86 -2.03 -16.26
N SER A 31 5.82 -1.67 -17.55
CA SER A 31 6.33 -0.38 -17.98
C SER A 31 5.51 0.77 -17.39
N ASN A 32 6.18 1.83 -16.99
CA ASN A 32 5.58 3.02 -16.37
C ASN A 32 4.87 2.78 -15.03
N VAL A 33 5.12 1.65 -14.36
CA VAL A 33 4.65 1.37 -13.01
C VAL A 33 5.82 1.51 -12.03
N GLU A 34 5.60 2.24 -10.95
CA GLU A 34 6.56 2.40 -9.86
C GLU A 34 6.64 1.13 -9.02
N HIS A 35 7.79 0.94 -8.37
CA HIS A 35 8.00 -0.18 -7.46
C HIS A 35 6.94 -0.20 -6.35
N VAL A 36 6.49 -1.40 -6.01
CA VAL A 36 5.38 -1.58 -5.06
C VAL A 36 5.68 -1.02 -3.67
N ARG A 37 4.66 -0.42 -3.05
CA ARG A 37 4.68 0.05 -1.66
C ARG A 37 3.64 -0.70 -0.82
N LYS A 38 4.04 -1.11 0.38
CA LYS A 38 3.11 -1.70 1.35
C LYS A 38 2.61 -0.61 2.29
N LEU A 39 1.33 -0.28 2.17
CA LEU A 39 0.73 0.88 2.85
C LEU A 39 -0.43 0.46 3.78
N LEU A 40 -0.17 -0.47 4.69
CA LEU A 40 -1.17 -1.04 5.61
C LEU A 40 -1.82 -0.01 6.54
N VAL A 41 -1.16 1.10 6.80
CA VAL A 41 -1.71 2.20 7.62
C VAL A 41 -3.00 2.77 7.02
N VAL A 42 -3.18 2.66 5.71
CA VAL A 42 -4.41 3.10 5.03
C VAL A 42 -5.62 2.29 5.48
N ASP A 43 -5.46 0.96 5.54
CA ASP A 43 -6.51 0.07 6.05
C ASP A 43 -6.84 0.41 7.51
N GLN A 44 -5.82 0.66 8.34
CA GLN A 44 -6.00 1.03 9.76
C GLN A 44 -6.78 2.33 9.91
N ILE A 45 -6.48 3.36 9.10
CA ILE A 45 -7.22 4.64 9.13
C ILE A 45 -8.70 4.41 8.79
N PHE A 46 -9.00 3.62 7.78
CA PHE A 46 -10.38 3.32 7.40
C PHE A 46 -11.10 2.47 8.43
N HIS A 47 -10.42 1.52 9.07
CA HIS A 47 -11.00 0.76 10.20
C HIS A 47 -11.31 1.66 11.39
N LEU A 48 -10.46 2.65 11.71
CA LEU A 48 -10.78 3.63 12.75
C LEU A 48 -12.05 4.43 12.42
N ALA A 49 -12.28 4.75 11.14
CA ALA A 49 -13.51 5.41 10.74
C ALA A 49 -14.73 4.48 10.84
N ASN A 50 -14.61 3.20 10.44
CA ASN A 50 -15.66 2.19 10.62
C ASN A 50 -16.03 2.00 12.10
N LEU A 51 -15.04 2.04 12.98
CA LEU A 51 -15.22 1.97 14.43
C LEU A 51 -15.69 3.31 15.06
N ARG A 52 -15.97 4.33 14.23
CA ARG A 52 -16.38 5.68 14.67
C ARG A 52 -15.38 6.35 15.64
N LYS A 53 -14.11 5.96 15.59
CA LYS A 53 -13.03 6.60 16.36
C LYS A 53 -12.55 7.90 15.71
N ILE A 54 -12.70 8.01 14.40
CA ILE A 54 -12.52 9.23 13.62
C ILE A 54 -13.71 9.37 12.67
N ASN A 55 -14.02 10.59 12.23
CA ASN A 55 -15.06 10.76 11.22
C ASN A 55 -14.55 10.38 9.82
N LYS A 56 -15.49 10.06 8.93
CA LYS A 56 -15.21 9.56 7.58
C LYS A 56 -14.42 10.56 6.73
N GLU A 57 -14.71 11.84 6.84
CA GLU A 57 -14.05 12.89 6.08
C GLU A 57 -12.59 13.04 6.51
N SER A 58 -12.33 13.02 7.81
CA SER A 58 -10.97 13.03 8.35
C SER A 58 -10.18 11.81 7.89
N ALA A 59 -10.79 10.62 7.86
CA ALA A 59 -10.13 9.43 7.36
C ALA A 59 -9.72 9.57 5.89
N ILE A 60 -10.63 10.05 5.05
CA ILE A 60 -10.37 10.28 3.62
C ILE A 60 -9.26 11.33 3.42
N PHE A 61 -9.31 12.41 4.20
CA PHE A 61 -8.27 13.44 4.17
C PHE A 61 -6.89 12.89 4.55
N LEU A 62 -6.82 12.16 5.67
CA LEU A 62 -5.57 11.55 6.15
C LEU A 62 -5.00 10.56 5.14
N VAL A 63 -5.84 9.72 4.54
CA VAL A 63 -5.40 8.77 3.54
C VAL A 63 -4.87 9.47 2.29
N ARG A 64 -5.55 10.49 1.78
CA ARG A 64 -5.06 11.28 0.64
C ARG A 64 -3.69 11.89 0.92
N HIS A 65 -3.56 12.53 2.08
CA HIS A 65 -2.30 13.13 2.48
C HIS A 65 -1.18 12.10 2.63
N TYR A 66 -1.48 10.96 3.26
CA TYR A 66 -0.52 9.88 3.46
C TYR A 66 -0.06 9.25 2.14
N LEU A 67 -0.97 9.02 1.20
CA LEU A 67 -0.64 8.49 -0.12
C LEU A 67 0.25 9.44 -0.91
N ASP A 68 -0.14 10.71 -0.99
CA ASP A 68 0.64 11.71 -1.70
C ASP A 68 2.03 11.88 -1.09
N LYS A 69 2.13 11.91 0.24
CA LYS A 69 3.41 11.94 0.94
C LYS A 69 4.25 10.69 0.63
N SER A 70 3.65 9.50 0.70
CA SER A 70 4.37 8.24 0.49
C SER A 70 4.92 8.12 -0.94
N PHE A 71 4.13 8.50 -1.93
CA PHE A 71 4.56 8.48 -3.33
C PHE A 71 5.60 9.56 -3.62
N TYR A 72 5.42 10.76 -3.06
CA TYR A 72 6.44 11.81 -3.13
C TYR A 72 7.78 11.32 -2.58
N GLU A 73 7.77 10.75 -1.36
CA GLU A 73 8.99 10.25 -0.70
C GLU A 73 9.65 9.11 -1.50
N GLN A 74 8.86 8.26 -2.13
CA GLN A 74 9.37 7.22 -3.03
C GLN A 74 10.10 7.81 -4.24
N LEU A 75 9.52 8.81 -4.88
CA LEU A 75 10.11 9.45 -6.06
C LEU A 75 11.44 10.14 -5.77
N ILE A 76 11.60 10.68 -4.57
CA ILE A 76 12.83 11.37 -4.16
C ILE A 76 13.79 10.47 -3.36
N GLY A 77 13.53 9.17 -3.27
CA GLY A 77 14.44 8.22 -2.64
C GLY A 77 14.48 8.24 -1.11
N ARG A 78 13.49 8.82 -0.42
CA ARG A 78 13.49 8.91 1.07
C ARG A 78 13.13 7.61 1.77
N ASN A 79 12.21 6.82 1.21
CA ASN A 79 11.66 5.62 1.83
C ASN A 79 11.98 4.37 1.01
N ILE A 80 13.25 4.10 0.79
CA ILE A 80 13.71 2.90 0.09
C ILE A 80 13.87 1.77 1.10
N ASN A 81 13.26 0.61 0.80
CA ASN A 81 13.40 -0.58 1.61
C ASN A 81 14.62 -1.41 1.15
N PHE A 82 15.58 -1.58 2.04
CA PHE A 82 16.81 -2.37 1.81
C PHE A 82 16.75 -3.78 2.41
N ARG A 83 15.62 -4.22 2.96
CA ARG A 83 15.47 -5.59 3.46
C ARG A 83 15.35 -6.56 2.30
N VAL A 84 16.34 -7.39 2.09
CA VAL A 84 16.50 -8.27 0.92
C VAL A 84 15.28 -9.16 0.67
N GLU A 85 14.68 -9.71 1.73
CA GLU A 85 13.58 -10.68 1.63
C GLU A 85 12.19 -10.05 1.51
N ASP A 86 12.09 -8.72 1.64
CA ASP A 86 10.80 -8.05 1.57
C ASP A 86 10.36 -7.84 0.10
N GLU A 87 9.10 -8.05 -0.17
CA GLU A 87 8.49 -7.84 -1.50
C GLU A 87 8.62 -6.39 -2.02
N THR A 88 8.81 -5.44 -1.09
CA THR A 88 9.00 -4.01 -1.40
C THR A 88 10.47 -3.61 -1.41
N SER A 89 11.37 -4.59 -1.35
CA SER A 89 12.82 -4.35 -1.36
C SER A 89 13.29 -3.74 -2.69
N ILE A 90 14.23 -2.84 -2.61
CA ILE A 90 14.91 -2.30 -3.81
C ILE A 90 15.50 -3.42 -4.67
N PHE A 91 15.93 -4.54 -4.06
CA PHE A 91 16.52 -5.68 -4.77
C PHE A 91 15.52 -6.51 -5.57
N THR A 92 14.22 -6.35 -5.33
CA THR A 92 13.15 -6.97 -6.13
C THR A 92 12.63 -6.03 -7.23
N ALA A 93 13.12 -4.80 -7.26
CA ALA A 93 12.68 -3.80 -8.23
C ALA A 93 13.29 -4.03 -9.62
N LYS A 94 12.49 -3.82 -10.67
CA LYS A 94 12.95 -3.89 -12.05
C LYS A 94 14.10 -2.90 -12.37
N ASN A 95 14.03 -1.71 -11.78
CA ASN A 95 14.96 -0.60 -12.03
C ASN A 95 15.72 -0.24 -10.75
N THR A 96 16.41 -1.21 -10.17
CA THR A 96 17.18 -1.04 -8.93
C THR A 96 18.15 0.14 -8.99
N GLU A 97 18.88 0.29 -10.10
CA GLU A 97 19.83 1.39 -10.30
C GLU A 97 19.15 2.76 -10.30
N GLU A 98 18.02 2.90 -11.00
CA GLU A 98 17.25 4.17 -11.01
C GLU A 98 16.78 4.52 -9.59
N LEU A 99 16.27 3.54 -8.85
CA LEU A 99 15.83 3.74 -7.47
C LEU A 99 17.00 4.11 -6.54
N ALA A 100 18.14 3.44 -6.68
CA ALA A 100 19.34 3.75 -5.91
C ALA A 100 19.85 5.17 -6.20
N ASN A 101 19.86 5.58 -7.45
CA ASN A 101 20.28 6.93 -7.86
C ASN A 101 19.38 8.04 -7.29
N ARG A 102 18.12 7.73 -6.96
CA ARG A 102 17.23 8.71 -6.30
C ARG A 102 17.75 9.15 -4.92
N ILE A 103 18.51 8.31 -4.23
CA ILE A 103 19.11 8.64 -2.92
C ILE A 103 20.11 9.80 -3.04
N LEU A 104 20.77 9.92 -4.18
CA LEU A 104 21.79 10.93 -4.44
C LEU A 104 21.22 12.29 -4.89
N ILE A 105 19.92 12.41 -5.04
CA ILE A 105 19.27 13.60 -5.58
C ILE A 105 19.17 14.68 -4.50
N LYS A 106 19.79 15.84 -4.75
CA LYS A 106 19.78 16.97 -3.82
C LYS A 106 18.41 17.67 -3.75
N ARG A 107 17.71 17.79 -4.89
CA ARG A 107 16.38 18.43 -4.99
C ARG A 107 15.48 17.58 -5.89
N GLY A 108 14.30 17.21 -5.40
CA GLY A 108 13.45 16.21 -6.05
C GLY A 108 12.37 16.75 -7.00
N GLU A 109 12.19 18.06 -7.10
CA GLU A 109 11.04 18.68 -7.80
C GLU A 109 10.99 18.31 -9.30
N HIS A 110 12.14 18.21 -9.96
CA HIS A 110 12.23 17.86 -11.38
C HIS A 110 11.79 16.40 -11.65
N ILE A 111 12.03 15.49 -10.70
CA ILE A 111 11.61 14.10 -10.80
C ILE A 111 10.11 14.00 -10.72
N ILE A 112 9.49 14.70 -9.79
CA ILE A 112 8.05 14.74 -9.62
C ILE A 112 7.39 15.24 -10.90
N THR A 113 7.89 16.34 -11.47
CA THR A 113 7.40 16.88 -12.72
C THR A 113 7.52 15.87 -13.87
N LYS A 114 8.63 15.14 -13.94
CA LYS A 114 8.84 14.07 -14.93
C LYS A 114 7.79 12.96 -14.79
N HIS A 115 7.54 12.48 -13.57
CA HIS A 115 6.59 11.40 -13.31
C HIS A 115 5.13 11.82 -13.54
N ILE A 116 4.77 13.06 -13.22
CA ILE A 116 3.45 13.61 -13.56
C ILE A 116 3.25 13.66 -15.06
N LYS A 117 4.21 14.19 -15.82
CA LYS A 117 4.14 14.25 -17.29
C LYS A 117 4.03 12.86 -17.92
N LYS A 118 4.76 11.89 -17.41
CA LYS A 118 4.69 10.49 -17.83
C LYS A 118 3.39 9.79 -17.45
N LYS A 119 2.55 10.37 -16.57
CA LYS A 119 1.39 9.72 -15.97
C LYS A 119 1.78 8.39 -15.31
N THR A 120 2.89 8.40 -14.58
CA THR A 120 3.41 7.22 -13.90
C THR A 120 2.33 6.60 -13.01
N ILE A 121 2.26 5.29 -13.00
CA ILE A 121 1.32 4.50 -12.22
C ILE A 121 2.03 4.08 -10.94
N PHE A 122 1.46 4.39 -9.78
CA PHE A 122 1.95 3.91 -8.50
C PHE A 122 1.31 2.57 -8.15
N CYS A 123 2.11 1.63 -7.68
CA CYS A 123 1.65 0.33 -7.21
C CYS A 123 1.69 0.29 -5.67
N MET A 124 0.59 -0.11 -5.06
CA MET A 124 0.55 -0.31 -3.62
C MET A 124 -0.14 -1.62 -3.26
N ASP A 125 0.25 -2.19 -2.13
CA ASP A 125 -0.33 -3.39 -1.54
C ASP A 125 -1.07 -3.04 -0.24
N THR A 126 -2.30 -3.55 -0.10
CA THR A 126 -3.12 -3.47 1.11
C THR A 126 -3.81 -4.82 1.38
N HIS A 127 -4.36 -5.00 2.59
CA HIS A 127 -5.06 -6.24 2.94
C HIS A 127 -6.58 -6.16 2.72
N ASP A 128 -7.19 -5.06 3.11
CA ASP A 128 -8.64 -4.95 3.23
C ASP A 128 -9.28 -4.04 2.17
N GLY A 129 -8.55 -3.76 1.08
CA GLY A 129 -8.96 -2.78 0.08
C GLY A 129 -10.36 -3.01 -0.48
N ILE A 130 -10.77 -4.26 -0.74
CA ILE A 130 -12.11 -4.55 -1.25
C ILE A 130 -13.19 -4.32 -0.20
N MET A 131 -12.92 -4.66 1.08
CA MET A 131 -13.86 -4.44 2.17
C MET A 131 -14.04 -2.95 2.48
N LEU A 132 -13.05 -2.14 2.14
CA LEU A 132 -12.98 -0.70 2.36
C LEU A 132 -13.23 0.09 1.07
N TYR A 133 -13.78 -0.55 0.03
CA TYR A 133 -13.93 0.03 -1.30
C TYR A 133 -14.72 1.34 -1.31
N ASP A 134 -15.75 1.46 -0.47
CA ASP A 134 -16.54 2.70 -0.34
C ASP A 134 -15.72 3.91 0.13
N TYR A 135 -14.69 3.69 0.92
CA TYR A 135 -13.75 4.74 1.29
C TYR A 135 -12.83 5.08 0.11
N TRP A 136 -12.32 4.05 -0.55
CA TRP A 136 -11.42 4.21 -1.67
C TRP A 136 -12.03 5.01 -2.82
N THR A 137 -13.29 4.78 -3.16
CA THR A 137 -14.01 5.55 -4.20
C THR A 137 -14.09 7.03 -3.88
N LYS A 138 -14.02 7.39 -2.59
CA LYS A 138 -14.01 8.78 -2.12
C LYS A 138 -12.60 9.37 -2.04
N VAL A 139 -11.59 8.53 -1.88
CA VAL A 139 -10.18 8.96 -1.98
C VAL A 139 -9.88 9.40 -3.41
N SER A 140 -10.10 8.55 -4.38
CA SER A 140 -9.94 8.87 -5.80
C SER A 140 -10.73 7.92 -6.69
N LYS A 141 -11.42 8.47 -7.69
CA LYS A 141 -12.12 7.69 -8.71
C LYS A 141 -11.19 7.05 -9.75
N GLY A 142 -9.95 7.52 -9.83
CA GLY A 142 -8.95 7.05 -10.80
C GLY A 142 -8.21 5.78 -10.38
N TYR A 143 -8.33 5.37 -9.14
CA TYR A 143 -7.62 4.21 -8.62
C TYR A 143 -8.17 2.91 -9.20
N LYS A 144 -7.28 1.98 -9.54
CA LYS A 144 -7.61 0.65 -10.05
C LYS A 144 -7.30 -0.39 -9.00
N PHE A 145 -8.13 -1.44 -8.94
CA PHE A 145 -7.99 -2.49 -7.94
C PHE A 145 -7.76 -3.83 -8.62
N ILE A 146 -6.76 -4.56 -8.12
CA ILE A 146 -6.51 -5.96 -8.43
C ILE A 146 -6.76 -6.72 -7.14
N ASN A 147 -7.91 -7.39 -7.05
CA ASN A 147 -8.26 -8.14 -5.87
C ASN A 147 -7.91 -9.62 -6.06
N ILE A 148 -7.09 -10.15 -5.15
CA ILE A 148 -6.59 -11.52 -5.21
C ILE A 148 -7.47 -12.41 -4.34
N TYR A 149 -8.06 -13.41 -4.96
CA TYR A 149 -8.84 -14.44 -4.29
C TYR A 149 -8.06 -15.75 -4.25
N ARG A 150 -8.13 -16.41 -3.13
CA ARG A 150 -7.61 -17.76 -2.93
C ARG A 150 -8.70 -18.60 -2.28
N ASN A 151 -8.65 -19.93 -2.49
CA ASN A 151 -9.53 -20.85 -1.80
C ASN A 151 -9.54 -20.57 -0.29
N PRO A 152 -10.71 -20.37 0.35
CA PRO A 152 -10.78 -20.03 1.77
C PRO A 152 -10.13 -21.10 2.67
N ILE A 153 -10.26 -22.39 2.34
CA ILE A 153 -9.66 -23.49 3.10
C ILE A 153 -8.13 -23.35 3.08
N ASP A 154 -7.55 -23.17 1.90
CA ASP A 154 -6.10 -23.00 1.75
C ASP A 154 -5.59 -21.72 2.41
N THR A 155 -6.43 -20.69 2.42
CA THR A 155 -6.12 -19.43 3.09
C THR A 155 -6.05 -19.61 4.59
N VAL A 156 -7.06 -20.27 5.18
CA VAL A 156 -7.12 -20.55 6.63
C VAL A 156 -5.98 -21.49 7.05
N ALA A 157 -5.73 -22.56 6.29
CA ALA A 157 -4.61 -23.46 6.54
C ALA A 157 -3.25 -22.69 6.52
N SER A 158 -3.10 -21.76 5.60
CA SER A 158 -1.92 -20.90 5.53
C SER A 158 -1.84 -19.95 6.73
N TRP A 159 -2.96 -19.37 7.19
CA TRP A 159 -3.02 -18.55 8.39
C TRP A 159 -2.56 -19.33 9.63
N GLU A 160 -3.07 -20.55 9.79
CA GLU A 160 -2.70 -21.41 10.91
C GLU A 160 -1.20 -21.73 10.91
N LYS A 161 -0.65 -22.10 9.75
CA LYS A 161 0.79 -22.34 9.58
C LYS A 161 1.64 -21.13 9.95
N HIS A 162 1.20 -19.92 9.62
CA HIS A 162 1.92 -18.68 9.93
C HIS A 162 1.57 -18.07 11.30
N GLY A 163 0.67 -18.69 12.05
CA GLY A 163 0.23 -18.22 13.37
C GLY A 163 -0.59 -16.92 13.31
N ILE A 164 -1.23 -16.63 12.16
CA ILE A 164 -2.09 -15.46 12.01
C ILE A 164 -3.39 -15.70 12.77
N GLY A 165 -3.81 -14.71 13.57
CA GLY A 165 -5.02 -14.83 14.41
C GLY A 165 -4.81 -15.53 15.75
N LYS A 166 -3.62 -16.06 16.06
CA LYS A 166 -3.29 -16.55 17.41
C LYS A 166 -2.93 -15.38 18.30
N ILE A 167 -3.68 -15.20 19.36
CA ILE A 167 -3.51 -14.08 20.33
C ILE A 167 -2.07 -14.00 20.88
N GLU A 168 -1.40 -15.14 21.01
CA GLU A 168 -0.04 -15.26 21.53
C GLU A 168 1.05 -14.81 20.55
N LYS A 169 0.73 -14.71 19.25
CA LYS A 169 1.67 -14.32 18.19
C LYS A 169 1.24 -13.05 17.46
N VAL A 170 0.56 -12.15 18.17
CA VAL A 170 0.08 -10.91 17.58
C VAL A 170 1.27 -10.10 17.06
N ARG A 171 1.35 -9.92 15.77
CA ARG A 171 2.31 -9.00 15.17
C ARG A 171 1.95 -7.59 15.58
N PHE A 172 2.94 -6.78 15.92
CA PHE A 172 2.78 -5.41 16.42
C PHE A 172 1.80 -4.55 15.57
N ASN A 173 1.66 -4.85 14.28
CA ASN A 173 0.78 -4.13 13.36
C ASN A 173 -0.71 -4.52 13.46
N GLU A 174 -1.05 -5.62 14.13
CA GLU A 174 -2.41 -6.19 14.18
C GLU A 174 -3.15 -5.89 15.50
N VAL A 175 -2.45 -5.36 16.50
CA VAL A 175 -2.88 -5.31 17.90
C VAL A 175 -3.97 -4.29 18.21
N VAL A 176 -4.13 -3.27 17.38
CA VAL A 176 -4.76 -2.01 17.87
C VAL A 176 -6.29 -2.07 17.97
N LEU A 177 -6.97 -3.00 17.32
CA LEU A 177 -8.42 -2.89 17.13
C LEU A 177 -9.30 -3.76 18.01
N PHE A 178 -8.77 -4.74 18.74
CA PHE A 178 -9.61 -5.76 19.41
C PHE A 178 -9.55 -5.77 20.95
N LYS A 179 -8.80 -4.89 21.58
CA LYS A 179 -8.55 -4.99 23.02
C LYS A 179 -9.60 -4.36 23.94
N ASN A 180 -10.75 -3.92 23.45
CA ASN A 180 -11.80 -3.34 24.29
C ASN A 180 -13.20 -3.78 23.87
N LYS A 181 -13.54 -5.07 24.11
CA LYS A 181 -14.88 -5.46 24.46
C LYS A 181 -14.81 -6.16 25.83
N LYS A 182 -14.92 -5.40 26.88
CA LYS A 182 -15.55 -5.81 28.13
C LYS A 182 -16.88 -5.15 28.19
#